data_842dd6da096b145dc1544b6e19915ab4
#
_entry.id   842dd6da096b145dc1544b6e19915ab4
#
_cell.length_a   1.000
_cell.length_b   1.000
_cell.length_c   1.000
_cell.angle_alpha   90.00
_cell.angle_beta   90.00
_cell.angle_gamma   90.00
#
_symmetry.space_group_name_H-M   'P 1'
#
loop_
_entity.id
_entity.type
_entity.pdbx_description
1 polymer ?
#
loop_
_entity_poly.entity_id
_entity_poly.type
_entity_poly.pdbx_seq_one_letter_code
_entity_poly.pdbx_strand_id
1 'polypeptide(L)'
;MKFISKIACIATLFLVSSANAAFIDFNDYSATEYSNQYKAGTATVDNGGSTLTLDGNLWVDILVNTTLTSTSILNFTFEANGLNAELYGIAFDIDDSFSVSEMGDFAFVGGSQSTMFPSANVLSDYESGDGVVNFSIEIGQYITGSFNRIVFILDNDENWSGSVASFTNVEICDNILVCQSSSVTQVAEPSHIGFAGLAIMLVGALRRKIKK
;
A
#
# COMPACT_ATOMS: atom_id res chain seq x y z
N MET A 1 40.84 -52.26 1.57
CA MET A 1 40.18 -51.11 2.27
C MET A 1 39.64 -50.18 1.24
N LYS A 2 38.31 -50.12 1.05
CA LYS A 2 37.65 -49.24 0.08
C LYS A 2 36.98 -48.10 0.87
N PHE A 3 37.49 -46.88 0.73
CA PHE A 3 36.88 -45.70 1.28
C PHE A 3 35.69 -45.29 0.38
N ILE A 4 34.49 -45.40 0.91
CA ILE A 4 33.27 -44.87 0.26
C ILE A 4 33.11 -43.44 0.78
N SER A 5 33.45 -42.48 -0.09
CA SER A 5 33.16 -41.05 0.13
C SER A 5 31.66 -40.82 -0.01
N LYS A 6 30.99 -40.49 1.12
CA LYS A 6 29.57 -40.05 1.11
C LYS A 6 29.57 -38.58 0.83
N ILE A 7 29.26 -38.20 -0.41
CA ILE A 7 28.94 -36.82 -0.76
C ILE A 7 27.49 -36.60 -0.33
N ALA A 8 27.31 -35.89 0.76
CA ALA A 8 26.00 -35.37 1.17
C ALA A 8 25.74 -34.07 0.39
N CYS A 9 24.90 -34.15 -0.66
CA CYS A 9 24.35 -32.97 -1.32
C CYS A 9 23.32 -32.33 -0.38
N ILE A 10 23.69 -31.25 0.31
CA ILE A 10 22.76 -30.40 1.01
C ILE A 10 22.10 -29.50 -0.02
N ALA A 11 20.87 -29.87 -0.42
CA ALA A 11 20.00 -28.98 -1.20
C ALA A 11 19.45 -27.92 -0.24
N THR A 12 20.08 -26.76 -0.21
CA THR A 12 19.52 -25.58 0.47
C THR A 12 18.33 -25.09 -0.34
N LEU A 13 17.12 -25.37 0.16
CA LEU A 13 15.91 -24.75 -0.34
C LEU A 13 15.94 -23.28 0.10
N PHE A 14 16.24 -22.40 -0.84
CA PHE A 14 15.96 -20.98 -0.67
C PHE A 14 14.44 -20.80 -0.78
N LEU A 15 13.78 -20.61 0.35
CA LEU A 15 12.43 -20.08 0.39
C LEU A 15 12.53 -18.61 -0.03
N VAL A 16 12.34 -18.34 -1.30
CA VAL A 16 12.13 -16.98 -1.79
C VAL A 16 10.71 -16.63 -1.32
N SER A 17 10.59 -15.89 -0.24
CA SER A 17 9.37 -15.18 0.09
C SER A 17 9.21 -14.09 -0.95
N SER A 18 8.29 -14.25 -1.88
CA SER A 18 7.86 -13.16 -2.73
C SER A 18 7.11 -12.17 -1.83
N ALA A 19 7.71 -11.01 -1.54
CA ALA A 19 6.96 -9.88 -1.06
C ALA A 19 6.03 -9.47 -2.21
N ASN A 20 4.74 -9.72 -2.08
CA ASN A 20 3.75 -9.23 -3.00
C ASN A 20 3.27 -7.88 -2.48
N ALA A 21 3.54 -6.82 -3.22
CA ALA A 21 2.76 -5.62 -3.09
C ALA A 21 1.33 -5.95 -3.55
N ALA A 22 0.36 -5.59 -2.78
CA ALA A 22 -1.05 -5.76 -3.11
C ALA A 22 -1.75 -4.42 -2.91
N PHE A 23 -2.65 -4.10 -3.84
CA PHE A 23 -3.56 -2.99 -3.65
C PHE A 23 -4.45 -3.24 -2.41
N ILE A 24 -4.75 -2.17 -1.69
CA ILE A 24 -5.74 -2.20 -0.62
C ILE A 24 -7.10 -2.45 -1.26
N ASP A 25 -7.71 -3.58 -0.96
CA ASP A 25 -9.13 -3.82 -1.27
C ASP A 25 -9.96 -3.22 -0.13
N PHE A 26 -10.58 -2.08 -0.37
CA PHE A 26 -11.37 -1.38 0.64
C PHE A 26 -12.61 -2.18 1.10
N ASN A 27 -13.03 -3.22 0.35
CA ASN A 27 -14.11 -4.10 0.82
C ASN A 27 -13.67 -4.99 2.01
N ASP A 28 -12.37 -5.19 2.19
CA ASP A 28 -11.83 -5.99 3.31
C ASP A 28 -11.82 -5.21 4.63
N TYR A 29 -12.10 -3.89 4.59
CA TYR A 29 -12.00 -2.99 5.72
C TYR A 29 -13.30 -2.21 5.94
N SER A 30 -13.53 -1.81 7.18
CA SER A 30 -14.55 -0.80 7.51
C SER A 30 -13.84 0.55 7.56
N ALA A 31 -14.24 1.48 6.70
CA ALA A 31 -13.83 2.87 6.84
C ALA A 31 -14.63 3.48 8.01
N THR A 32 -13.92 3.92 9.05
CA THR A 32 -14.50 4.48 10.26
C THR A 32 -14.11 5.93 10.46
N GLU A 33 -14.85 6.64 11.31
CA GLU A 33 -14.50 8.01 11.67
C GLU A 33 -13.14 8.02 12.38
N TYR A 34 -12.20 8.85 11.88
CA TYR A 34 -10.90 9.00 12.53
C TYR A 34 -10.94 10.14 13.55
N SER A 35 -10.69 9.80 14.81
CA SER A 35 -10.67 10.75 15.92
C SER A 35 -11.96 11.59 15.99
N ASN A 36 -11.84 12.89 16.17
CA ASN A 36 -12.94 13.86 16.09
C ASN A 36 -12.92 14.67 14.78
N GLN A 37 -12.27 14.16 13.74
CA GLN A 37 -12.10 14.86 12.45
C GLN A 37 -13.19 14.53 11.42
N TYR A 38 -14.13 13.67 11.75
CA TYR A 38 -15.34 13.46 10.97
C TYR A 38 -16.40 14.49 11.39
N LYS A 39 -16.73 15.41 10.51
CA LYS A 39 -17.69 16.48 10.80
C LYS A 39 -19.00 16.30 10.04
N ALA A 40 -18.92 16.00 8.74
CA ALA A 40 -20.08 15.82 7.90
C ALA A 40 -19.68 15.07 6.61
N GLY A 41 -20.54 14.20 6.12
CA GLY A 41 -20.33 13.58 4.83
C GLY A 41 -20.48 12.07 4.82
N THR A 42 -19.93 11.43 3.82
CA THR A 42 -19.98 9.97 3.63
C THR A 42 -18.68 9.45 3.04
N ALA A 43 -18.27 8.26 3.46
CA ALA A 43 -17.25 7.47 2.81
C ALA A 43 -17.90 6.30 2.07
N THR A 44 -17.57 6.10 0.79
CA THR A 44 -18.10 5.03 -0.04
C THR A 44 -16.98 4.24 -0.70
N VAL A 45 -17.20 2.94 -0.86
CA VAL A 45 -16.28 2.03 -1.55
C VAL A 45 -16.87 1.65 -2.90
N ASP A 46 -16.12 1.87 -3.97
CA ASP A 46 -16.54 1.68 -5.35
C ASP A 46 -15.53 0.82 -6.14
N ASN A 47 -15.87 0.56 -7.40
CA ASN A 47 -15.00 -0.15 -8.36
C ASN A 47 -14.50 -1.51 -7.85
N GLY A 48 -15.38 -2.25 -7.16
CA GLY A 48 -15.03 -3.58 -6.65
C GLY A 48 -14.00 -3.57 -5.54
N GLY A 49 -13.95 -2.49 -4.74
CA GLY A 49 -13.05 -2.35 -3.60
C GLY A 49 -11.77 -1.55 -3.90
N SER A 50 -11.55 -1.14 -5.14
CA SER A 50 -10.32 -0.43 -5.50
C SER A 50 -10.34 1.07 -5.21
N THR A 51 -11.50 1.65 -4.90
CA THR A 51 -11.68 3.09 -4.71
C THR A 51 -12.38 3.38 -3.39
N LEU A 52 -11.80 4.27 -2.61
CA LEU A 52 -12.44 4.93 -1.47
C LEU A 52 -12.75 6.37 -1.86
N THR A 53 -14.03 6.75 -1.83
CA THR A 53 -14.49 8.10 -2.10
C THR A 53 -15.02 8.73 -0.82
N LEU A 54 -14.52 9.91 -0.52
CA LEU A 54 -14.94 10.78 0.58
C LEU A 54 -15.74 11.94 -0.01
N ASP A 55 -16.90 12.24 0.55
CA ASP A 55 -17.77 13.35 0.15
C ASP A 55 -18.18 14.16 1.39
N GLY A 56 -17.69 15.40 1.50
CA GLY A 56 -18.01 16.29 2.61
C GLY A 56 -16.81 16.90 3.32
N ASN A 57 -16.77 16.77 4.63
CA ASN A 57 -15.67 17.16 5.53
C ASN A 57 -15.41 16.02 6.52
N LEU A 58 -14.49 15.14 6.17
CA LEU A 58 -14.27 13.94 6.96
C LEU A 58 -12.86 13.37 6.78
N TRP A 59 -12.33 12.90 7.87
CA TRP A 59 -11.17 12.01 7.90
C TRP A 59 -11.68 10.63 8.31
N VAL A 60 -11.31 9.62 7.55
CA VAL A 60 -11.67 8.22 7.85
C VAL A 60 -10.43 7.36 7.90
N ASP A 61 -10.46 6.32 8.70
CA ASP A 61 -9.39 5.35 8.77
C ASP A 61 -9.85 3.94 8.39
N ILE A 62 -8.88 3.12 8.04
CA ILE A 62 -9.01 1.67 7.95
C ILE A 62 -7.98 1.01 8.87
N LEU A 63 -8.38 -0.04 9.57
CA LEU A 63 -7.49 -0.80 10.45
C LEU A 63 -6.66 -1.79 9.62
N VAL A 64 -5.42 -1.46 9.38
CA VAL A 64 -4.46 -2.27 8.64
C VAL A 64 -3.06 -2.13 9.22
N ASN A 65 -2.45 -3.26 9.62
CA ASN A 65 -1.09 -3.24 10.10
C ASN A 65 -0.12 -2.99 8.95
N THR A 66 0.63 -1.90 9.03
CA THR A 66 1.58 -1.48 8.01
C THR A 66 2.92 -1.14 8.65
N THR A 67 4.02 -1.54 8.03
CA THR A 67 5.36 -1.11 8.43
C THR A 67 5.99 -0.36 7.27
N LEU A 68 6.34 0.91 7.49
CA LEU A 68 7.06 1.73 6.55
C LEU A 68 8.55 1.70 6.89
N THR A 69 9.35 1.36 5.91
CA THR A 69 10.83 1.40 5.95
C THR A 69 11.33 2.58 5.13
N SER A 70 12.60 2.92 5.21
CA SER A 70 13.19 4.01 4.41
C SER A 70 13.12 3.81 2.90
N THR A 71 12.71 2.64 2.42
CA THR A 71 12.55 2.30 0.99
C THR A 71 11.10 2.14 0.58
N SER A 72 10.15 2.33 1.48
CA SER A 72 8.72 2.15 1.21
C SER A 72 8.21 3.17 0.21
N ILE A 73 7.37 2.71 -0.71
CA ILE A 73 6.70 3.50 -1.74
C ILE A 73 5.19 3.45 -1.49
N LEU A 74 4.53 4.60 -1.55
CA LEU A 74 3.08 4.74 -1.55
C LEU A 74 2.63 5.12 -2.95
N ASN A 75 1.83 4.26 -3.59
CA ASN A 75 1.21 4.52 -4.88
C ASN A 75 -0.30 4.68 -4.72
N PHE A 76 -0.88 5.63 -5.43
CA PHE A 76 -2.33 5.74 -5.57
C PHE A 76 -2.70 6.68 -6.70
N THR A 77 -3.91 6.51 -7.22
CA THR A 77 -4.55 7.47 -8.12
C THR A 77 -5.47 8.35 -7.30
N PHE A 78 -5.39 9.65 -7.48
CA PHE A 78 -6.18 10.63 -6.75
C PHE A 78 -6.96 11.54 -7.70
N GLU A 79 -8.18 11.88 -7.32
CA GLU A 79 -9.00 12.88 -7.97
C GLU A 79 -9.85 13.61 -6.93
N ALA A 80 -9.92 14.93 -7.00
CA ALA A 80 -10.87 15.70 -6.23
C ALA A 80 -11.73 16.61 -7.13
N ASN A 81 -12.99 16.73 -6.76
CA ASN A 81 -14.00 17.48 -7.49
C ASN A 81 -14.83 18.35 -6.54
N GLY A 82 -15.51 19.34 -7.10
CA GLY A 82 -16.35 20.27 -6.34
C GLY A 82 -15.55 21.43 -5.74
N LEU A 83 -15.85 21.82 -4.51
CA LEU A 83 -15.11 22.88 -3.82
C LEU A 83 -13.70 22.39 -3.47
N ASN A 84 -12.72 23.29 -3.59
CA ASN A 84 -11.38 22.96 -3.13
C ASN A 84 -11.38 22.81 -1.62
N ALA A 85 -10.86 21.71 -1.11
CA ALA A 85 -10.76 21.46 0.31
C ALA A 85 -9.51 22.14 0.91
N GLU A 86 -9.46 22.18 2.22
CA GLU A 86 -8.32 22.69 2.96
C GLU A 86 -7.16 21.71 2.93
N LEU A 87 -7.46 20.40 3.06
CA LEU A 87 -6.45 19.35 3.03
C LEU A 87 -6.95 18.11 2.26
N TYR A 88 -6.04 17.56 1.45
CA TYR A 88 -6.13 16.24 0.86
C TYR A 88 -4.90 15.44 1.25
N GLY A 89 -5.08 14.22 1.75
CA GLY A 89 -3.91 13.43 2.13
C GLY A 89 -4.18 12.01 2.59
N ILE A 90 -3.08 11.34 2.91
CA ILE A 90 -3.03 10.03 3.56
C ILE A 90 -2.11 10.15 4.77
N ALA A 91 -2.50 9.53 5.89
CA ALA A 91 -1.65 9.48 7.08
C ALA A 91 -1.55 8.06 7.62
N PHE A 92 -0.57 7.85 8.49
CA PHE A 92 -0.31 6.58 9.15
C PHE A 92 -0.34 6.80 10.66
N ASP A 93 -1.08 5.98 11.39
CA ASP A 93 -1.24 6.18 12.81
C ASP A 93 -1.28 4.86 13.59
N ILE A 94 -1.02 4.96 14.90
CA ILE A 94 -1.00 3.83 15.84
C ILE A 94 -2.23 3.80 16.74
N ASP A 95 -3.02 4.89 16.79
CA ASP A 95 -4.22 4.97 17.61
C ASP A 95 -5.31 5.83 16.93
N ASP A 96 -6.45 6.02 17.58
CA ASP A 96 -7.56 6.83 17.06
C ASP A 96 -7.57 8.21 17.71
N SER A 97 -6.43 8.90 17.63
CA SER A 97 -6.26 10.20 18.32
C SER A 97 -5.45 11.18 17.46
N PHE A 98 -6.13 12.15 16.88
CA PHE A 98 -5.43 13.21 16.17
C PHE A 98 -4.70 14.17 17.11
N SER A 99 -3.42 14.39 16.84
CA SER A 99 -2.58 15.35 17.52
C SER A 99 -1.69 16.11 16.53
N VAL A 100 -1.59 17.44 16.71
CA VAL A 100 -0.69 18.27 15.87
C VAL A 100 0.78 17.83 15.99
N SER A 101 1.18 17.22 17.10
CA SER A 101 2.53 16.68 17.27
C SER A 101 2.83 15.45 16.37
N GLU A 102 1.79 14.79 15.86
CA GLU A 102 1.87 13.61 14.98
C GLU A 102 1.81 13.96 13.49
N MET A 103 1.74 15.26 13.16
CA MET A 103 1.69 15.71 11.76
C MET A 103 2.87 15.24 10.90
N GLY A 104 3.98 14.79 11.51
CA GLY A 104 5.08 14.15 10.80
C GLY A 104 4.72 12.84 10.11
N ASP A 105 3.65 12.17 10.55
CA ASP A 105 3.12 10.93 9.98
C ASP A 105 2.00 11.17 8.95
N PHE A 106 1.79 12.44 8.57
CA PHE A 106 0.82 12.89 7.59
C PHE A 106 1.50 13.31 6.29
N ALA A 107 0.95 12.84 5.17
CA ALA A 107 1.39 13.10 3.82
C ALA A 107 0.26 13.80 3.04
N PHE A 108 0.35 15.13 2.92
CA PHE A 108 -0.62 15.92 2.17
C PHE A 108 -0.22 16.01 0.69
N VAL A 109 -1.19 15.80 -0.18
CA VAL A 109 -1.02 15.93 -1.63
C VAL A 109 -1.58 17.24 -2.17
N GLY A 110 -2.24 18.04 -1.35
CA GLY A 110 -2.76 19.35 -1.74
C GLY A 110 -3.80 19.89 -0.78
N GLY A 111 -4.52 20.89 -1.27
CA GLY A 111 -5.51 21.66 -0.52
C GLY A 111 -4.98 23.04 -0.11
N SER A 112 -5.89 23.99 0.12
CA SER A 112 -5.58 25.41 0.32
C SER A 112 -4.74 25.70 1.59
N GLN A 113 -4.72 24.77 2.55
CA GLN A 113 -4.03 24.91 3.83
C GLN A 113 -2.88 23.89 4.03
N SER A 114 -2.53 23.10 3.03
CA SER A 114 -1.53 22.04 3.16
C SER A 114 -0.17 22.54 3.68
N THR A 115 0.20 23.79 3.35
CA THR A 115 1.46 24.41 3.79
C THR A 115 1.40 25.04 5.18
N MET A 116 0.25 25.05 5.86
CA MET A 116 0.10 25.65 7.19
C MET A 116 0.67 24.81 8.33
N PHE A 117 0.94 23.54 8.08
CA PHE A 117 1.45 22.61 9.08
C PHE A 117 2.94 22.29 8.84
N PRO A 118 3.86 23.00 9.53
CA PRO A 118 5.31 22.92 9.23
C PRO A 118 5.92 21.53 9.46
N SER A 119 5.30 20.69 10.28
CA SER A 119 5.76 19.32 10.54
C SER A 119 5.14 18.27 9.62
N ALA A 120 4.13 18.63 8.86
CA ALA A 120 3.51 17.72 7.88
C ALA A 120 4.34 17.64 6.60
N ASN A 121 4.26 16.49 5.94
CA ASN A 121 4.91 16.30 4.65
C ASN A 121 3.97 16.77 3.53
N VAL A 122 4.28 17.89 2.89
CA VAL A 122 3.54 18.41 1.74
C VAL A 122 4.24 17.95 0.46
N LEU A 123 3.59 17.06 -0.28
CA LEU A 123 4.19 16.30 -1.38
C LEU A 123 3.75 16.81 -2.75
N SER A 124 2.70 17.63 -2.80
CA SER A 124 2.14 18.22 -4.01
C SER A 124 1.32 19.47 -3.63
N ASP A 125 0.90 20.20 -4.64
CA ASP A 125 0.04 21.38 -4.56
C ASP A 125 -1.31 21.15 -5.28
N TYR A 126 -1.82 19.91 -5.25
CA TYR A 126 -3.06 19.53 -5.92
C TYR A 126 -4.24 20.37 -5.45
N GLU A 127 -5.05 20.82 -6.39
CA GLU A 127 -6.32 21.53 -6.17
C GLU A 127 -7.50 20.78 -6.83
N SER A 128 -8.71 21.00 -6.30
CA SER A 128 -9.92 20.43 -6.92
C SER A 128 -10.05 20.92 -8.36
N GLY A 129 -10.27 19.95 -9.28
CA GLY A 129 -10.35 20.23 -10.72
C GLY A 129 -9.05 20.03 -11.50
N ASP A 130 -7.94 19.72 -10.87
CA ASP A 130 -6.68 19.33 -11.55
C ASP A 130 -6.81 18.00 -12.30
N GLY A 131 -7.93 17.29 -12.06
CA GLY A 131 -8.22 16.00 -12.68
C GLY A 131 -7.50 14.84 -12.02
N VAL A 132 -7.43 13.73 -12.72
CA VAL A 132 -6.85 12.48 -12.19
C VAL A 132 -5.32 12.56 -12.18
N VAL A 133 -4.71 12.35 -11.01
CA VAL A 133 -3.25 12.30 -10.83
C VAL A 133 -2.83 10.97 -10.23
N ASN A 134 -1.79 10.36 -10.81
CA ASN A 134 -1.16 9.16 -10.25
C ASN A 134 0.03 9.57 -9.39
N PHE A 135 -0.05 9.31 -8.11
CA PHE A 135 1.03 9.53 -7.17
C PHE A 135 1.87 8.27 -7.01
N SER A 136 3.19 8.45 -7.01
CA SER A 136 4.17 7.43 -6.62
C SER A 136 5.19 8.12 -5.71
N ILE A 137 5.02 7.95 -4.42
CA ILE A 137 5.71 8.70 -3.38
C ILE A 137 6.69 7.77 -2.66
N GLU A 138 7.97 8.14 -2.61
CA GLU A 138 8.95 7.47 -1.74
C GLU A 138 8.65 7.79 -0.27
N ILE A 139 7.49 7.30 0.21
CA ILE A 139 6.94 7.65 1.52
C ILE A 139 7.91 7.36 2.67
N GLY A 140 8.73 6.33 2.52
CA GLY A 140 9.74 5.95 3.50
C GLY A 140 10.84 7.00 3.73
N GLN A 141 10.97 8.02 2.88
CA GLN A 141 11.87 9.15 3.12
C GLN A 141 11.28 10.16 4.09
N TYR A 142 9.98 10.14 4.32
CA TYR A 142 9.24 11.07 5.16
C TYR A 142 8.73 10.38 6.43
N ILE A 143 8.18 9.18 6.29
CA ILE A 143 7.46 8.48 7.35
C ILE A 143 8.02 7.05 7.47
N THR A 144 8.47 6.68 8.66
CA THR A 144 8.95 5.31 8.95
C THR A 144 8.41 4.84 10.29
N GLY A 145 8.05 3.58 10.39
CA GLY A 145 7.53 3.00 11.62
C GLY A 145 6.57 1.86 11.37
N SER A 146 5.97 1.37 12.45
CA SER A 146 4.89 0.39 12.39
C SER A 146 3.60 1.06 12.85
N PHE A 147 2.59 0.99 12.01
CA PHE A 147 1.30 1.62 12.16
C PHE A 147 0.20 0.56 12.13
N ASN A 148 -0.93 0.82 12.76
CA ASN A 148 -2.08 -0.09 12.75
C ASN A 148 -3.28 0.45 11.99
N ARG A 149 -3.17 1.67 11.42
CA ARG A 149 -4.20 2.29 10.59
C ARG A 149 -3.61 3.18 9.50
N ILE A 150 -4.39 3.35 8.46
CA ILE A 150 -4.17 4.32 7.40
C ILE A 150 -5.36 5.26 7.41
N VAL A 151 -5.09 6.56 7.43
CA VAL A 151 -6.10 7.62 7.46
C VAL A 151 -6.19 8.27 6.09
N PHE A 152 -7.40 8.45 5.58
CA PHE A 152 -7.71 9.15 4.34
C PHE A 152 -8.38 10.48 4.68
N ILE A 153 -7.90 11.57 4.08
CA ILE A 153 -8.20 12.94 4.52
C ILE A 153 -8.88 13.71 3.42
N LEU A 154 -10.07 14.21 3.73
CA LEU A 154 -10.77 15.27 3.03
C LEU A 154 -11.21 16.28 4.09
N ASP A 155 -10.43 17.36 4.25
CA ASP A 155 -10.70 18.41 5.21
C ASP A 155 -11.34 19.62 4.52
N ASN A 156 -12.56 19.97 4.89
CA ASN A 156 -13.31 21.08 4.31
C ASN A 156 -14.09 21.82 5.40
N ASP A 157 -13.36 22.30 6.41
CA ASP A 157 -13.90 22.97 7.60
C ASP A 157 -14.64 24.28 7.25
N GLU A 158 -14.25 24.94 6.15
CA GLU A 158 -14.89 26.18 5.71
C GLU A 158 -16.33 25.95 5.24
N ASN A 159 -16.61 24.85 4.54
CA ASN A 159 -17.90 24.65 3.86
C ASN A 159 -18.65 23.39 4.34
N TRP A 160 -17.99 22.44 4.96
CA TRP A 160 -18.52 21.16 5.47
C TRP A 160 -19.15 20.23 4.41
N SER A 161 -19.26 20.68 3.17
CA SER A 161 -19.85 19.92 2.06
C SER A 161 -19.41 20.47 0.72
N GLY A 162 -19.69 19.73 -0.36
CA GLY A 162 -19.41 20.16 -1.73
C GLY A 162 -18.01 19.83 -2.23
N SER A 163 -17.16 19.23 -1.39
CA SER A 163 -15.88 18.66 -1.78
C SER A 163 -16.00 17.15 -1.86
N VAL A 164 -15.38 16.55 -2.87
CA VAL A 164 -15.31 15.09 -3.07
C VAL A 164 -13.87 14.73 -3.37
N ALA A 165 -13.34 13.70 -2.72
CA ALA A 165 -11.99 13.17 -2.96
C ALA A 165 -12.03 11.65 -3.12
N SER A 166 -11.35 11.13 -4.14
CA SER A 166 -11.29 9.70 -4.43
C SER A 166 -9.83 9.21 -4.40
N PHE A 167 -9.60 8.15 -3.65
CA PHE A 167 -8.34 7.43 -3.55
C PHE A 167 -8.52 6.07 -4.21
N THR A 168 -7.82 5.83 -5.31
CA THR A 168 -7.99 4.62 -6.12
C THR A 168 -6.67 3.86 -6.21
N ASN A 169 -6.73 2.52 -6.15
CA ASN A 169 -5.58 1.64 -6.28
C ASN A 169 -4.45 2.00 -5.30
N VAL A 170 -4.82 2.20 -4.03
CA VAL A 170 -3.83 2.50 -2.98
C VAL A 170 -2.98 1.27 -2.72
N GLU A 171 -1.67 1.42 -2.82
CA GLU A 171 -0.69 0.36 -2.69
C GLU A 171 0.50 0.84 -1.87
N ILE A 172 0.98 0.01 -0.95
CA ILE A 172 2.21 0.24 -0.21
C ILE A 172 3.16 -0.90 -0.52
N CYS A 173 4.35 -0.55 -1.02
CA CYS A 173 5.38 -1.50 -1.38
C CYS A 173 6.65 -1.26 -0.55
N ASP A 174 7.38 -2.32 -0.26
CA ASP A 174 8.66 -2.24 0.45
C ASP A 174 9.76 -1.51 -0.33
N ASN A 175 9.66 -1.53 -1.68
CA ASN A 175 10.58 -0.83 -2.58
C ASN A 175 10.01 -0.80 -4.01
N ILE A 176 10.64 0.02 -4.88
CA ILE A 176 10.17 0.25 -6.26
C ILE A 176 10.09 -1.04 -7.11
N LEU A 177 10.95 -2.01 -6.89
CA LEU A 177 10.94 -3.26 -7.67
C LEU A 177 9.70 -4.10 -7.34
N VAL A 178 9.25 -4.06 -6.08
CA VAL A 178 8.06 -4.77 -5.65
C VAL A 178 6.82 -4.10 -6.24
N CYS A 179 6.70 -2.76 -6.20
CA CYS A 179 5.61 -2.01 -6.82
C CYS A 179 5.50 -2.30 -8.33
N GLN A 180 6.61 -2.33 -9.04
CA GLN A 180 6.62 -2.59 -10.48
C GLN A 180 6.17 -4.02 -10.83
N SER A 181 6.37 -4.99 -9.94
CA SER A 181 5.94 -6.38 -10.18
C SER A 181 4.41 -6.54 -10.10
N SER A 182 3.73 -5.70 -9.35
CA SER A 182 2.26 -5.72 -9.22
C SER A 182 1.55 -5.16 -10.45
N SER A 183 2.19 -4.26 -11.19
CA SER A 183 1.62 -3.68 -12.42
C SER A 183 1.71 -4.59 -13.64
N VAL A 184 2.49 -5.67 -13.57
CA VAL A 184 2.53 -6.70 -14.61
C VAL A 184 1.44 -7.71 -14.31
N THR A 185 0.38 -7.73 -15.13
CA THR A 185 -0.62 -8.81 -15.13
C THR A 185 0.12 -10.13 -14.95
N GLN A 186 -0.11 -10.85 -13.87
CA GLN A 186 0.53 -12.14 -13.64
C GLN A 186 0.21 -13.05 -14.83
N VAL A 187 1.13 -13.13 -15.78
CA VAL A 187 1.21 -14.29 -16.63
C VAL A 187 1.54 -15.42 -15.67
N ALA A 188 0.55 -16.29 -15.43
CA ALA A 188 0.70 -17.44 -14.55
C ALA A 188 2.03 -18.10 -14.87
N GLU A 189 3.02 -17.94 -13.99
CA GLU A 189 4.28 -18.63 -14.15
C GLU A 189 3.99 -20.12 -14.23
N PRO A 190 4.55 -20.85 -15.22
CA PRO A 190 4.34 -22.28 -15.30
C PRO A 190 4.80 -22.86 -13.96
N SER A 191 3.83 -23.34 -13.18
CA SER A 191 4.02 -23.82 -11.82
C SER A 191 5.29 -24.66 -11.73
N HIS A 192 6.20 -24.35 -10.82
CA HIS A 192 7.45 -25.08 -10.53
C HIS A 192 7.27 -26.61 -10.33
N ILE A 193 6.03 -27.09 -10.33
CA ILE A 193 5.63 -28.50 -10.34
C ILE A 193 6.31 -29.24 -11.52
N GLY A 194 6.53 -28.59 -12.66
CA GLY A 194 7.22 -29.20 -13.81
C GLY A 194 8.68 -29.54 -13.50
N PHE A 195 9.39 -28.69 -12.78
CA PHE A 195 10.80 -28.93 -12.42
C PHE A 195 10.95 -30.00 -11.33
N ALA A 196 10.05 -30.04 -10.37
CA ALA A 196 10.03 -31.09 -9.34
C ALA A 196 9.77 -32.47 -9.97
N GLY A 197 8.87 -32.56 -10.96
CA GLY A 197 8.61 -33.78 -11.71
C GLY A 197 9.82 -34.29 -12.49
N LEU A 198 10.57 -33.37 -13.14
CA LEU A 198 11.77 -33.73 -13.88
C LEU A 198 12.90 -34.22 -12.97
N ALA A 199 13.08 -33.61 -11.80
CA ALA A 199 14.07 -34.02 -10.83
C ALA A 199 13.79 -35.44 -10.26
N ILE A 200 12.53 -35.76 -10.01
CA ILE A 200 12.13 -37.09 -9.53
C ILE A 200 12.34 -38.16 -10.61
N MET A 201 12.06 -37.86 -11.88
CA MET A 201 12.30 -38.78 -12.98
C MET A 201 13.81 -39.03 -13.22
N LEU A 202 14.65 -38.02 -13.08
CA LEU A 202 16.12 -38.16 -13.20
C LEU A 202 16.69 -39.04 -12.08
N VAL A 203 16.24 -38.89 -10.84
CA VAL A 203 16.66 -39.71 -9.70
C VAL A 203 16.18 -41.17 -9.88
N GLY A 204 14.96 -41.39 -10.41
CA GLY A 204 14.45 -42.70 -10.75
C GLY A 204 15.23 -43.42 -11.84
N ALA A 205 15.67 -42.70 -12.88
CA ALA A 205 16.45 -43.26 -13.99
C ALA A 205 17.89 -43.61 -13.55
N LEU A 206 18.52 -42.81 -12.67
CA LEU A 206 19.83 -43.08 -12.10
C LEU A 206 19.83 -44.32 -11.20
N ARG A 207 18.77 -44.58 -10.39
CA ARG A 207 18.64 -45.76 -9.56
C ARG A 207 18.51 -47.07 -10.36
N ARG A 208 17.95 -47.03 -11.58
CA ARG A 208 17.86 -48.22 -12.46
C ARG A 208 19.22 -48.64 -13.06
N LYS A 209 20.16 -47.68 -13.29
CA LYS A 209 21.50 -47.98 -13.79
C LYS A 209 22.45 -48.57 -12.76
N ILE A 210 22.18 -48.39 -11.48
CA ILE A 210 23.05 -48.91 -10.40
C ILE A 210 22.73 -50.36 -10.02
N LYS A 211 21.60 -50.95 -10.51
CA LYS A 211 21.18 -52.33 -10.23
C LYS A 211 21.51 -53.33 -11.36
N LYS A 212 22.29 -52.93 -12.36
CA LYS A 212 22.91 -53.81 -13.32
C LYS A 212 24.43 -53.80 -13.10
#